data_ece199057cf56de0918542e4149b1701
#
_entry.id   ece199057cf56de0918542e4149b1701
#
_cell.length_a   1.000
_cell.length_b   1.000
_cell.length_c   1.000
_cell.angle_alpha   90.00
_cell.angle_beta   90.00
_cell.angle_gamma   90.00
#
_symmetry.space_group_name_H-M   'P 1'
#
loop_
_entity.id
_entity.type
_entity.pdbx_description
1 polymer ?
#
loop_
_entity_poly.entity_id
_entity_poly.type
_entity_poly.pdbx_seq_one_letter_code
_entity_poly.pdbx_strand_id
1 'polypeptide(L)'
;AKSQLRNNEKEEGQSYRFLYSKSFEGGTDLRLLGYKYSTSGYYTFQEATDVRSDADSDYRRYHKRSQIQGNITQQLGDYGSVYFNMTQQDYWNVDGKENSLSAGYHGHIGRVNYSVAYTWTRSPEWEEDDRLWSFSVSIPLGGAWSSYRMTTDQNGKTSQQASVSGTLLEDRNLSYNVQQGYTSNGVGYSGSVNMGYMGGSGNIDVGYNYSKDNQQVNYGVRGGVIVHSEGITLSQPLGESLAIVSAPGARGGHVVNSSGVEVDWMGNAVVPYLTPYRETIVELRSDTLGQNVELQEAFQKVVPTRGAVVRSRFDTRVG
;
A
#
# COMPACT_ATOMS: atom_id res chain seq x y z
N ALA A 1 -6.00 -30.39 -6.71
CA ALA A 1 -5.00 -29.84 -7.62
C ALA A 1 -4.19 -30.98 -8.24
N LYS A 2 -3.76 -30.78 -9.46
CA LYS A 2 -2.79 -31.65 -10.15
C LYS A 2 -1.61 -30.77 -10.51
N SER A 3 -0.43 -31.18 -10.10
CA SER A 3 0.82 -30.45 -10.33
C SER A 3 1.83 -31.34 -11.02
N GLN A 4 2.57 -30.78 -11.96
CA GLN A 4 3.70 -31.47 -12.60
C GLN A 4 4.98 -30.81 -12.07
N LEU A 5 5.72 -31.56 -11.27
CA LEU A 5 6.98 -31.12 -10.68
C LEU A 5 8.16 -31.38 -11.65
N ARG A 6 9.37 -31.08 -11.19
CA ARG A 6 10.60 -31.40 -11.93
C ARG A 6 10.70 -32.91 -12.12
N ASN A 7 11.28 -33.37 -13.22
CA ASN A 7 11.40 -34.79 -13.62
C ASN A 7 10.11 -35.51 -14.04
N ASN A 8 9.09 -34.76 -14.48
CA ASN A 8 7.78 -35.31 -14.87
C ASN A 8 7.01 -36.01 -13.72
N GLU A 9 7.39 -35.85 -12.48
CA GLU A 9 6.61 -36.31 -11.35
C GLU A 9 5.25 -35.59 -11.35
N LYS A 10 4.18 -36.34 -11.33
CA LYS A 10 2.83 -35.85 -11.25
C LYS A 10 2.33 -36.06 -9.84
N GLU A 11 2.00 -34.97 -9.20
CA GLU A 11 1.40 -34.97 -7.87
C GLU A 11 -0.07 -34.54 -7.92
N GLU A 12 -0.90 -35.29 -7.21
CA GLU A 12 -2.32 -34.98 -7.07
C GLU A 12 -2.65 -34.80 -5.59
N GLY A 13 -3.33 -33.69 -5.28
CA GLY A 13 -3.69 -33.42 -3.90
C GLY A 13 -4.93 -32.58 -3.76
N GLN A 14 -5.43 -32.57 -2.53
CA GLN A 14 -6.62 -31.83 -2.11
C GLN A 14 -6.27 -30.95 -0.93
N SER A 15 -6.92 -29.79 -0.85
CA SER A 15 -6.84 -28.90 0.30
C SER A 15 -8.24 -28.54 0.77
N TYR A 16 -8.44 -28.62 2.05
CA TYR A 16 -9.71 -28.31 2.72
C TYR A 16 -9.50 -27.12 3.63
N ARG A 17 -10.43 -26.19 3.61
CA ARG A 17 -10.40 -24.99 4.45
C ARG A 17 -11.76 -24.81 5.12
N PHE A 18 -11.75 -24.62 6.43
CA PHE A 18 -12.90 -24.22 7.21
C PHE A 18 -12.66 -22.81 7.76
N LEU A 19 -13.65 -21.94 7.64
CA LEU A 19 -13.62 -20.59 8.14
C LEU A 19 -14.89 -20.34 8.95
N TYR A 20 -14.72 -19.85 10.17
CA TYR A 20 -15.82 -19.39 11.01
C TYR A 20 -15.49 -17.97 11.50
N SER A 21 -16.45 -17.07 11.41
CA SER A 21 -16.33 -15.73 12.00
C SER A 21 -17.66 -15.34 12.63
N LYS A 22 -17.59 -14.70 13.77
CA LYS A 22 -18.76 -14.19 14.47
C LYS A 22 -18.42 -12.92 15.23
N SER A 23 -19.24 -11.90 15.04
CA SER A 23 -19.23 -10.68 15.84
C SER A 23 -20.38 -10.75 16.85
N PHE A 24 -20.09 -10.39 18.09
CA PHE A 24 -21.04 -10.38 19.20
C PHE A 24 -21.41 -8.94 19.55
N GLU A 25 -22.63 -8.72 20.01
CA GLU A 25 -23.12 -7.38 20.38
C GLU A 25 -22.29 -6.70 21.48
N GLY A 26 -21.59 -7.47 22.32
CA GLY A 26 -20.66 -6.96 23.33
C GLY A 26 -19.31 -6.44 22.79
N GLY A 27 -19.15 -6.31 21.46
CA GLY A 27 -17.93 -5.83 20.84
C GLY A 27 -16.81 -6.86 20.76
N THR A 28 -17.14 -8.13 20.89
CA THR A 28 -16.21 -9.24 20.68
C THR A 28 -16.31 -9.74 19.26
N ASP A 29 -15.21 -9.74 18.54
CA ASP A 29 -15.07 -10.36 17.22
C ASP A 29 -14.22 -11.61 17.33
N LEU A 30 -14.79 -12.74 16.96
CA LEU A 30 -14.13 -14.03 16.88
C LEU A 30 -13.96 -14.42 15.43
N ARG A 31 -12.74 -14.70 15.03
CA ARG A 31 -12.43 -15.30 13.74
C ARG A 31 -11.58 -16.56 13.97
N LEU A 32 -12.19 -17.70 13.73
CA LEU A 32 -11.49 -18.95 13.56
C LEU A 32 -11.31 -19.13 12.05
N LEU A 33 -10.12 -18.80 11.56
CA LEU A 33 -9.68 -19.32 10.30
C LEU A 33 -9.27 -20.75 10.62
N GLY A 34 -10.30 -21.61 10.71
CA GLY A 34 -10.17 -22.89 11.30
C GLY A 34 -9.03 -23.70 10.75
N TYR A 35 -9.31 -24.76 10.19
CA TYR A 35 -8.38 -25.76 9.78
C TYR A 35 -8.17 -25.67 8.24
N LYS A 36 -6.93 -25.50 7.82
CA LYS A 36 -6.52 -25.77 6.45
C LYS A 36 -5.72 -27.07 6.48
N TYR A 37 -6.24 -28.13 5.91
CA TYR A 37 -5.53 -29.38 5.70
C TYR A 37 -5.20 -29.53 4.21
N SER A 38 -3.98 -29.93 3.91
CA SER A 38 -3.54 -30.26 2.56
C SER A 38 -2.94 -31.66 2.55
N THR A 39 -3.31 -32.48 1.58
CA THR A 39 -2.67 -33.78 1.39
C THR A 39 -1.24 -33.58 0.90
N SER A 40 -0.38 -34.59 1.07
CA SER A 40 1.05 -34.50 0.72
C SER A 40 1.32 -34.18 -0.76
N GLY A 41 0.42 -34.54 -1.64
CA GLY A 41 0.53 -34.21 -3.09
C GLY A 41 -0.13 -32.88 -3.48
N TYR A 42 -0.59 -32.07 -2.51
CA TYR A 42 -1.21 -30.78 -2.83
C TYR A 42 -0.15 -29.66 -2.85
N TYR A 43 0.01 -29.02 -3.96
CA TYR A 43 0.79 -27.80 -4.13
C TYR A 43 -0.09 -26.68 -4.66
N THR A 44 0.07 -25.49 -4.14
CA THR A 44 -0.47 -24.27 -4.77
C THR A 44 0.27 -24.03 -6.09
N PHE A 45 -0.28 -23.19 -6.95
CA PHE A 45 0.37 -22.87 -8.23
C PHE A 45 1.80 -22.31 -8.03
N GLN A 46 1.96 -21.42 -7.07
CA GLN A 46 3.26 -20.82 -6.75
C GLN A 46 4.24 -21.87 -6.22
N GLU A 47 3.86 -22.65 -5.22
CA GLU A 47 4.70 -23.73 -4.67
C GLU A 47 5.12 -24.74 -5.75
N ALA A 48 4.20 -25.14 -6.63
CA ALA A 48 4.52 -26.03 -7.74
C ALA A 48 5.51 -25.42 -8.73
N THR A 49 5.42 -24.11 -8.97
CA THR A 49 6.36 -23.40 -9.85
C THR A 49 7.75 -23.31 -9.21
N ASP A 50 7.81 -22.99 -7.92
CA ASP A 50 9.07 -22.85 -7.19
C ASP A 50 9.79 -24.18 -7.04
N VAL A 51 9.08 -25.25 -6.68
CA VAL A 51 9.62 -26.63 -6.64
C VAL A 51 10.08 -27.11 -8.02
N ARG A 52 9.45 -26.66 -9.10
CA ARG A 52 9.83 -26.99 -10.46
C ARG A 52 11.11 -26.26 -10.90
N SER A 53 11.29 -25.02 -10.46
CA SER A 53 12.48 -24.21 -10.80
C SER A 53 13.71 -24.63 -9.99
N ASP A 54 13.54 -25.02 -8.72
CA ASP A 54 14.60 -25.42 -7.82
C ASP A 54 14.23 -26.69 -7.04
N ALA A 55 14.99 -27.77 -7.23
CA ALA A 55 14.74 -29.07 -6.60
C ALA A 55 15.04 -29.09 -5.09
N ASP A 56 15.95 -28.21 -4.63
CA ASP A 56 16.33 -28.04 -3.22
C ASP A 56 15.59 -26.86 -2.56
N SER A 57 14.50 -26.40 -3.16
CA SER A 57 13.75 -25.27 -2.64
C SER A 57 13.21 -25.57 -1.24
N ASP A 58 13.25 -24.57 -0.38
CA ASP A 58 12.66 -24.60 0.96
C ASP A 58 11.17 -24.99 0.95
N TYR A 59 10.48 -24.82 -0.19
CA TYR A 59 9.09 -25.24 -0.38
C TYR A 59 8.87 -26.76 -0.31
N ARG A 60 9.83 -27.59 -0.71
CA ARG A 60 9.76 -29.04 -0.51
C ARG A 60 9.89 -29.41 0.96
N ARG A 61 10.80 -28.73 1.67
CA ARG A 61 11.06 -28.97 3.07
C ARG A 61 9.90 -28.49 3.94
N TYR A 62 9.40 -27.27 3.67
CA TYR A 62 8.30 -26.66 4.41
C TYR A 62 6.93 -26.84 3.75
N HIS A 63 6.72 -28.05 3.19
CA HIS A 63 5.42 -28.38 2.59
C HIS A 63 4.32 -28.44 3.65
N LYS A 64 3.37 -27.50 3.57
CA LYS A 64 2.34 -27.27 4.58
C LYS A 64 1.33 -28.40 4.63
N ARG A 65 1.17 -28.99 5.82
CA ARG A 65 0.21 -30.05 6.09
C ARG A 65 -1.09 -29.52 6.65
N SER A 66 -1.03 -28.82 7.77
CA SER A 66 -2.21 -28.26 8.39
C SER A 66 -1.92 -26.92 9.05
N GLN A 67 -2.94 -26.07 9.11
CA GLN A 67 -2.85 -24.77 9.74
C GLN A 67 -4.12 -24.50 10.54
N ILE A 68 -3.95 -24.05 11.78
CA ILE A 68 -5.01 -23.55 12.65
C ILE A 68 -4.68 -22.09 12.93
N GLN A 69 -5.66 -21.21 12.74
CA GLN A 69 -5.54 -19.80 13.11
C GLN A 69 -6.76 -19.38 13.90
N GLY A 70 -6.54 -18.65 14.97
CA GLY A 70 -7.58 -18.02 15.76
C GLY A 70 -7.26 -16.54 15.97
N ASN A 71 -8.25 -15.70 15.87
CA ASN A 71 -8.18 -14.29 16.22
C ASN A 71 -9.38 -13.94 17.07
N ILE A 72 -9.14 -13.29 18.19
CA ILE A 72 -10.17 -12.72 19.05
C ILE A 72 -9.83 -11.25 19.23
N THR A 73 -10.78 -10.37 18.98
CA THR A 73 -10.66 -8.95 19.25
C THR A 73 -11.82 -8.53 20.14
N GLN A 74 -11.53 -7.84 21.23
CA GLN A 74 -12.53 -7.27 22.13
C GLN A 74 -12.44 -5.75 22.09
N GLN A 75 -13.52 -5.11 21.71
CA GLN A 75 -13.68 -3.66 21.82
C GLN A 75 -13.99 -3.28 23.27
N LEU A 76 -13.32 -2.26 23.77
CA LEU A 76 -13.46 -1.74 25.13
C LEU A 76 -14.15 -0.36 25.15
N GLY A 77 -14.97 -0.08 24.13
CA GLY A 77 -15.58 1.23 23.94
C GLY A 77 -14.53 2.31 23.70
N ASP A 78 -14.62 3.40 24.44
CA ASP A 78 -13.70 4.54 24.32
C ASP A 78 -12.27 4.26 24.78
N TYR A 79 -12.06 3.13 25.44
CA TYR A 79 -10.74 2.71 25.91
C TYR A 79 -9.90 1.96 24.84
N GLY A 80 -10.48 1.70 23.67
CA GLY A 80 -9.76 1.02 22.58
C GLY A 80 -10.12 -0.45 22.46
N SER A 81 -9.15 -1.30 22.10
CA SER A 81 -9.37 -2.73 21.88
C SER A 81 -8.17 -3.58 22.31
N VAL A 82 -8.46 -4.80 22.77
CA VAL A 82 -7.47 -5.85 22.97
C VAL A 82 -7.65 -6.92 21.90
N TYR A 83 -6.57 -7.56 21.51
CA TYR A 83 -6.62 -8.66 20.57
C TYR A 83 -5.70 -9.80 21.02
N PHE A 84 -6.07 -10.98 20.58
CA PHE A 84 -5.27 -12.19 20.74
C PHE A 84 -5.31 -12.98 19.43
N ASN A 85 -4.13 -13.32 18.91
CA ASN A 85 -3.97 -14.13 17.71
C ASN A 85 -3.17 -15.38 18.03
N MET A 86 -3.57 -16.49 17.45
CA MET A 86 -2.88 -17.76 17.53
C MET A 86 -2.77 -18.37 16.14
N THR A 87 -1.59 -18.85 15.80
CA THR A 87 -1.36 -19.64 14.59
C THR A 87 -0.55 -20.87 14.95
N GLN A 88 -0.98 -22.02 14.47
CA GLN A 88 -0.22 -23.27 14.52
C GLN A 88 -0.14 -23.81 13.10
N GLN A 89 1.09 -24.07 12.63
CA GLN A 89 1.38 -24.62 11.32
C GLN A 89 2.13 -25.94 11.46
N ASP A 90 1.68 -26.97 10.76
CA ASP A 90 2.29 -28.27 10.68
C ASP A 90 2.76 -28.55 9.24
N TYR A 91 3.84 -29.27 9.09
CA TYR A 91 4.49 -29.56 7.82
C TYR A 91 4.56 -31.08 7.55
N TRP A 92 4.65 -31.47 6.29
CA TRP A 92 4.80 -32.87 5.90
C TRP A 92 6.23 -33.40 6.11
N ASN A 93 7.22 -32.53 5.86
CA ASN A 93 8.62 -32.95 5.75
C ASN A 93 9.52 -32.41 6.87
N VAL A 94 8.93 -31.80 7.89
CA VAL A 94 9.62 -31.29 9.08
C VAL A 94 8.89 -31.79 10.32
N ASP A 95 9.63 -32.41 11.21
CA ASP A 95 9.09 -32.84 12.50
C ASP A 95 8.87 -31.62 13.42
N GLY A 96 7.73 -31.57 14.04
CA GLY A 96 7.34 -30.49 14.93
C GLY A 96 6.35 -29.53 14.29
N LYS A 97 5.99 -28.49 15.04
CA LYS A 97 5.00 -27.49 14.64
C LYS A 97 5.54 -26.10 14.87
N GLU A 98 5.26 -25.23 13.93
CA GLU A 98 5.44 -23.79 14.15
C GLU A 98 4.21 -23.24 14.90
N ASN A 99 4.46 -22.55 15.99
CA ASN A 99 3.43 -21.91 16.80
C ASN A 99 3.74 -20.43 16.92
N SER A 100 2.73 -19.60 16.76
CA SER A 100 2.81 -18.17 17.00
C SER A 100 1.63 -17.70 17.83
N LEU A 101 1.92 -16.96 18.88
CA LEU A 101 0.94 -16.29 19.74
C LEU A 101 1.24 -14.81 19.76
N SER A 102 0.22 -14.00 19.59
CA SER A 102 0.35 -12.54 19.67
C SER A 102 -0.81 -11.98 20.46
N ALA A 103 -0.52 -11.14 21.43
CA ALA A 103 -1.50 -10.40 22.20
C ALA A 103 -1.14 -8.91 22.19
N GLY A 104 -2.13 -8.05 22.09
CA GLY A 104 -1.87 -6.63 22.08
C GLY A 104 -3.08 -5.79 22.44
N TYR A 105 -2.80 -4.53 22.66
CA TYR A 105 -3.76 -3.49 22.97
C TYR A 105 -3.56 -2.31 22.03
N HIS A 106 -4.65 -1.78 21.49
CA HIS A 106 -4.72 -0.55 20.75
C HIS A 106 -5.60 0.44 21.50
N GLY A 107 -5.10 1.62 21.76
CA GLY A 107 -5.82 2.68 22.43
C GLY A 107 -5.63 4.03 21.74
N HIS A 108 -6.42 5.01 22.17
CA HIS A 108 -6.25 6.39 21.77
C HIS A 108 -6.52 7.34 22.94
N ILE A 109 -5.81 8.45 22.93
CA ILE A 109 -6.03 9.58 23.86
C ILE A 109 -6.15 10.84 22.99
N GLY A 110 -7.36 11.33 22.85
CA GLY A 110 -7.66 12.41 21.91
C GLY A 110 -7.31 12.00 20.48
N ARG A 111 -6.31 12.66 19.89
CA ARG A 111 -5.86 12.40 18.52
C ARG A 111 -4.62 11.48 18.43
N VAL A 112 -4.09 11.09 19.57
CA VAL A 112 -2.91 10.21 19.67
C VAL A 112 -3.36 8.75 19.71
N ASN A 113 -2.89 7.93 18.77
CA ASN A 113 -3.11 6.50 18.80
C ASN A 113 -1.83 5.80 19.31
N TYR A 114 -2.00 4.78 20.13
CA TYR A 114 -0.89 3.99 20.63
C TYR A 114 -1.24 2.51 20.65
N SER A 115 -0.20 1.68 20.56
CA SER A 115 -0.36 0.24 20.68
C SER A 115 0.82 -0.38 21.41
N VAL A 116 0.52 -1.47 22.11
CA VAL A 116 1.51 -2.36 22.73
C VAL A 116 1.16 -3.77 22.30
N ALA A 117 2.15 -4.55 21.89
CA ALA A 117 1.94 -5.95 21.56
C ALA A 117 3.13 -6.81 22.03
N TYR A 118 2.81 -8.06 22.32
CA TYR A 118 3.78 -9.10 22.57
C TYR A 118 3.52 -10.24 21.60
N THR A 119 4.57 -10.72 20.95
CA THR A 119 4.53 -11.86 20.04
C THR A 119 5.53 -12.91 20.50
N TRP A 120 5.10 -14.15 20.58
CA TRP A 120 5.92 -15.32 20.80
C TRP A 120 5.80 -16.24 19.60
N THR A 121 6.94 -16.70 19.07
CA THR A 121 6.98 -17.63 17.94
C THR A 121 7.97 -18.74 18.23
N ARG A 122 7.58 -19.96 17.96
CA ARG A 122 8.42 -21.14 18.02
C ARG A 122 8.40 -21.86 16.69
N SER A 123 9.55 -22.07 16.11
CA SER A 123 9.73 -22.90 14.91
C SER A 123 10.46 -24.19 15.27
N PRO A 124 10.16 -25.33 14.63
CA PRO A 124 10.84 -26.59 14.88
C PRO A 124 12.36 -26.54 14.66
N GLU A 125 12.83 -25.60 13.83
CA GLU A 125 14.23 -25.46 13.48
C GLU A 125 15.01 -24.48 14.37
N TRP A 126 14.32 -23.75 15.22
CA TRP A 126 14.98 -22.79 16.11
C TRP A 126 15.33 -23.47 17.43
N GLU A 127 16.54 -23.24 17.88
CA GLU A 127 16.98 -23.73 19.19
C GLU A 127 16.23 -23.01 20.32
N GLU A 128 15.90 -21.73 20.10
CA GLU A 128 15.19 -20.89 21.06
C GLU A 128 13.93 -20.29 20.45
N ASP A 129 12.95 -20.02 21.30
CA ASP A 129 11.71 -19.34 20.92
C ASP A 129 12.01 -17.86 20.63
N ASP A 130 11.38 -17.26 19.63
CA ASP A 130 11.45 -15.83 19.38
C ASP A 130 10.38 -15.08 20.18
N ARG A 131 10.77 -14.01 20.84
CA ARG A 131 9.88 -13.18 21.66
C ARG A 131 10.11 -11.72 21.30
N LEU A 132 9.04 -11.06 20.90
CA LEU A 132 9.08 -9.69 20.45
C LEU A 132 8.08 -8.82 21.22
N TRP A 133 8.57 -7.79 21.87
CA TRP A 133 7.77 -6.68 22.35
C TRP A 133 7.73 -5.58 21.31
N SER A 134 6.57 -5.02 21.07
CA SER A 134 6.39 -3.88 20.18
C SER A 134 5.55 -2.79 20.84
N PHE A 135 5.97 -1.56 20.65
CA PHE A 135 5.28 -0.36 21.07
C PHE A 135 5.19 0.60 19.88
N SER A 136 4.06 1.22 19.66
CA SER A 136 3.94 2.27 18.66
C SER A 136 3.03 3.40 19.13
N VAL A 137 3.35 4.60 18.67
CA VAL A 137 2.54 5.82 18.85
C VAL A 137 2.43 6.50 17.51
N SER A 138 1.25 7.01 17.18
CA SER A 138 1.04 7.86 16.02
C SER A 138 0.23 9.09 16.37
N ILE A 139 0.65 10.24 15.84
CA ILE A 139 0.12 11.57 16.15
C ILE A 139 -0.14 12.31 14.84
N PRO A 140 -1.38 12.74 14.58
CA PRO A 140 -1.65 13.63 13.45
C PRO A 140 -1.15 15.05 13.77
N LEU A 141 -0.36 15.63 12.87
CA LEU A 141 0.23 16.95 12.95
C LEU A 141 -0.36 17.86 11.86
N GLY A 142 -1.65 18.18 11.95
CA GLY A 142 -2.32 18.97 10.90
C GLY A 142 -2.40 18.21 9.57
N GLY A 143 -1.63 18.62 8.56
CA GLY A 143 -1.55 17.96 7.26
C GLY A 143 -0.53 16.79 7.19
N ALA A 144 0.12 16.45 8.31
CA ALA A 144 1.13 15.40 8.39
C ALA A 144 0.77 14.36 9.45
N TRP A 145 1.37 13.18 9.33
CA TRP A 145 1.35 12.12 10.33
C TRP A 145 2.77 11.87 10.84
N SER A 146 2.91 11.82 12.15
CA SER A 146 4.13 11.33 12.78
C SER A 146 3.88 9.99 13.46
N SER A 147 4.86 9.12 13.42
CA SER A 147 4.81 7.86 14.15
C SER A 147 6.15 7.52 14.77
N TYR A 148 6.09 6.85 15.91
CA TYR A 148 7.23 6.25 16.56
C TYR A 148 6.92 4.78 16.82
N ARG A 149 7.88 3.91 16.54
CA ARG A 149 7.80 2.47 16.81
C ARG A 149 9.07 2.00 17.49
N MET A 150 8.90 1.14 18.47
CA MET A 150 9.99 0.44 19.15
C MET A 150 9.68 -1.04 19.20
N THR A 151 10.66 -1.87 18.88
CA THR A 151 10.59 -3.31 19.07
C THR A 151 11.80 -3.80 19.84
N THR A 152 11.59 -4.76 20.73
CA THR A 152 12.69 -5.38 21.50
C THR A 152 12.50 -6.89 21.46
N ASP A 153 13.52 -7.60 21.01
CA ASP A 153 13.55 -9.06 20.98
C ASP A 153 14.00 -9.66 22.33
N GLN A 154 13.97 -10.97 22.44
CA GLN A 154 14.38 -11.71 23.63
C GLN A 154 15.86 -11.50 24.03
N ASN A 155 16.71 -11.16 23.07
CA ASN A 155 18.15 -10.93 23.28
C ASN A 155 18.44 -9.47 23.65
N GLY A 156 17.41 -8.66 23.87
CA GLY A 156 17.53 -7.24 24.19
C GLY A 156 17.93 -6.37 22.98
N LYS A 157 17.92 -6.91 21.78
CA LYS A 157 18.12 -6.11 20.57
C LYS A 157 16.89 -5.22 20.37
N THR A 158 17.11 -3.93 20.46
CA THR A 158 16.06 -2.93 20.35
C THR A 158 16.19 -2.18 19.04
N SER A 159 15.09 -2.11 18.28
CA SER A 159 14.96 -1.30 17.09
C SER A 159 13.93 -0.19 17.33
N GLN A 160 14.32 1.03 17.04
CA GLN A 160 13.51 2.23 17.21
C GLN A 160 13.41 2.94 15.87
N GLN A 161 12.25 3.48 15.57
CA GLN A 161 12.00 4.19 14.32
C GLN A 161 11.02 5.32 14.55
N ALA A 162 11.39 6.51 14.13
CA ALA A 162 10.52 7.66 14.05
C ALA A 162 10.29 8.02 12.58
N SER A 163 9.08 8.40 12.24
CA SER A 163 8.74 8.83 10.88
C SER A 163 7.76 9.99 10.88
N VAL A 164 7.87 10.81 9.85
CA VAL A 164 6.90 11.87 9.54
C VAL A 164 6.58 11.77 8.05
N SER A 165 5.30 11.76 7.74
CA SER A 165 4.81 11.73 6.35
C SER A 165 3.65 12.69 6.16
N GLY A 166 3.50 13.21 4.97
CA GLY A 166 2.43 14.13 4.65
C GLY A 166 2.44 14.57 3.22
N THR A 167 1.59 15.54 2.94
CA THR A 167 1.52 16.20 1.64
C THR A 167 1.69 17.69 1.82
N LEU A 168 2.32 18.33 0.84
CA LEU A 168 2.59 19.74 0.75
C LEU A 168 1.99 20.29 -0.56
N LEU A 169 2.06 21.60 -0.71
CA LEU A 169 1.49 22.40 -1.78
C LEU A 169 -0.04 22.44 -1.74
N GLU A 170 -0.61 23.37 -2.47
CA GLU A 170 -2.04 23.67 -2.45
C GLU A 170 -2.88 22.48 -2.95
N ASP A 171 -2.43 21.82 -4.02
CA ASP A 171 -3.08 20.63 -4.58
C ASP A 171 -2.70 19.32 -3.87
N ARG A 172 -1.91 19.40 -2.79
CA ARG A 172 -1.38 18.22 -2.06
C ARG A 172 -0.62 17.25 -2.98
N ASN A 173 -0.03 17.78 -4.03
CA ASN A 173 0.64 17.03 -5.09
C ASN A 173 2.14 16.79 -4.84
N LEU A 174 2.68 17.26 -3.71
CA LEU A 174 4.00 16.91 -3.20
C LEU A 174 3.85 16.06 -1.94
N SER A 175 4.09 14.76 -2.05
CA SER A 175 4.15 13.85 -0.90
C SER A 175 5.57 13.73 -0.36
N TYR A 176 5.71 13.55 0.94
CA TYR A 176 6.99 13.28 1.57
C TYR A 176 6.87 12.24 2.68
N ASN A 177 7.94 11.50 2.87
CA ASN A 177 8.14 10.60 3.99
C ASN A 177 9.59 10.71 4.46
N VAL A 178 9.77 11.03 5.72
CA VAL A 178 11.08 11.09 6.38
C VAL A 178 11.08 10.09 7.53
N GLN A 179 12.09 9.25 7.58
CA GLN A 179 12.22 8.20 8.57
C GLN A 179 13.63 8.16 9.11
N GLN A 180 13.74 8.02 10.44
CA GLN A 180 14.97 7.80 11.15
C GLN A 180 14.84 6.58 12.04
N GLY A 181 15.80 5.67 11.97
CA GLY A 181 15.86 4.46 12.77
C GLY A 181 17.17 4.33 13.52
N TYR A 182 17.13 3.56 14.59
CA TYR A 182 18.30 3.08 15.31
C TYR A 182 18.04 1.65 15.77
N THR A 183 19.01 0.78 15.55
CA THR A 183 18.95 -0.60 16.04
C THR A 183 20.23 -0.89 16.84
N SER A 184 20.06 -1.41 18.06
CA SER A 184 21.15 -1.79 18.96
C SER A 184 21.96 -2.97 18.42
N ASN A 185 22.92 -3.47 19.21
CA ASN A 185 23.75 -4.64 18.91
C ASN A 185 24.57 -4.48 17.61
N GLY A 186 25.13 -3.28 17.40
CA GLY A 186 26.09 -3.01 16.33
C GLY A 186 25.48 -2.70 14.96
N VAL A 187 24.15 -2.75 14.81
CA VAL A 187 23.46 -2.38 13.55
C VAL A 187 23.53 -0.88 13.31
N GLY A 188 23.22 -0.06 14.32
CA GLY A 188 23.39 1.38 14.27
C GLY A 188 22.21 2.15 13.67
N TYR A 189 22.50 3.32 13.13
CA TYR A 189 21.53 4.24 12.55
C TYR A 189 21.17 3.88 11.11
N SER A 190 19.92 4.10 10.77
CA SER A 190 19.40 4.04 9.40
C SER A 190 18.35 5.12 9.19
N GLY A 191 18.12 5.52 7.96
CA GLY A 191 17.09 6.49 7.66
C GLY A 191 16.76 6.56 6.19
N SER A 192 15.64 7.21 5.90
CA SER A 192 15.21 7.45 4.53
C SER A 192 14.46 8.78 4.42
N VAL A 193 14.61 9.40 3.27
CA VAL A 193 13.80 10.54 2.83
C VAL A 193 13.29 10.20 1.45
N ASN A 194 11.97 10.21 1.28
CA ASN A 194 11.32 9.96 0.00
C ASN A 194 10.37 11.12 -0.28
N MET A 195 10.40 11.61 -1.50
CA MET A 195 9.55 12.68 -1.99
C MET A 195 8.97 12.29 -3.34
N GLY A 196 7.69 12.55 -3.53
CA GLY A 196 6.99 12.32 -4.79
C GLY A 196 6.21 13.55 -5.19
N TYR A 197 6.47 14.06 -6.37
CA TYR A 197 5.75 15.19 -6.94
C TYR A 197 4.91 14.75 -8.14
N MET A 198 3.63 15.09 -8.10
CA MET A 198 2.68 14.87 -9.20
C MET A 198 2.41 16.21 -9.87
N GLY A 199 3.01 16.41 -11.03
CA GLY A 199 2.80 17.61 -11.85
C GLY A 199 1.89 17.34 -13.05
N GLY A 200 1.42 18.39 -13.71
CA GLY A 200 0.57 18.29 -14.91
C GLY A 200 1.23 17.55 -16.07
N SER A 201 2.56 17.63 -16.18
CA SER A 201 3.35 17.02 -17.25
C SER A 201 4.00 15.69 -16.88
N GLY A 202 3.81 15.20 -15.65
CA GLY A 202 4.39 13.93 -15.17
C GLY A 202 4.64 13.91 -13.68
N ASN A 203 5.11 12.75 -13.20
CA ASN A 203 5.45 12.52 -11.81
C ASN A 203 6.95 12.36 -11.65
N ILE A 204 7.48 12.91 -10.57
CA ILE A 204 8.89 12.80 -10.19
C ILE A 204 8.95 12.18 -8.79
N ASP A 205 9.76 11.14 -8.64
CA ASP A 205 10.04 10.50 -7.36
C ASP A 205 11.54 10.62 -7.07
N VAL A 206 11.88 11.02 -5.85
CA VAL A 206 13.26 11.08 -5.37
C VAL A 206 13.33 10.43 -3.99
N GLY A 207 14.31 9.59 -3.78
CA GLY A 207 14.54 8.93 -2.51
C GLY A 207 16.02 8.88 -2.16
N TYR A 208 16.30 8.99 -0.87
CA TYR A 208 17.60 8.76 -0.28
C TYR A 208 17.45 7.83 0.92
N ASN A 209 18.20 6.74 0.93
CA ASN A 209 18.23 5.79 2.02
C ASN A 209 19.64 5.62 2.50
N TYR A 210 19.84 5.51 3.80
CA TYR A 210 21.13 5.21 4.38
C TYR A 210 21.04 4.21 5.52
N SER A 211 22.08 3.44 5.69
CA SER A 211 22.35 2.58 6.84
C SER A 211 23.86 2.64 7.12
N LYS A 212 24.30 1.89 8.13
CA LYS A 212 25.70 1.90 8.56
C LYS A 212 26.70 1.70 7.41
N ASP A 213 26.40 0.78 6.49
CA ASP A 213 27.32 0.34 5.44
C ASP A 213 26.80 0.59 4.02
N ASN A 214 25.65 1.25 3.88
CA ASN A 214 25.02 1.46 2.57
C ASN A 214 24.35 2.83 2.49
N GLN A 215 24.53 3.47 1.34
CA GLN A 215 23.82 4.68 0.96
C GLN A 215 23.29 4.52 -0.45
N GLN A 216 22.03 4.88 -0.66
CA GLN A 216 21.37 4.73 -1.94
C GLN A 216 20.54 5.96 -2.25
N VAL A 217 20.71 6.49 -3.45
CA VAL A 217 19.83 7.49 -4.06
C VAL A 217 19.03 6.79 -5.15
N ASN A 218 17.73 7.01 -5.14
CA ASN A 218 16.83 6.56 -6.19
C ASN A 218 16.04 7.77 -6.71
N TYR A 219 15.84 7.81 -8.01
CA TYR A 219 15.01 8.80 -8.66
C TYR A 219 14.28 8.18 -9.82
N GLY A 220 13.12 8.74 -10.13
CA GLY A 220 12.28 8.29 -11.22
C GLY A 220 11.47 9.42 -11.79
N VAL A 221 11.24 9.37 -13.09
CA VAL A 221 10.31 10.24 -13.79
C VAL A 221 9.34 9.37 -14.55
N ARG A 222 8.06 9.62 -14.39
CA ARG A 222 6.99 8.85 -15.04
C ARG A 222 5.96 9.82 -15.62
N GLY A 223 5.49 9.54 -16.82
CA GLY A 223 4.50 10.36 -17.47
C GLY A 223 3.91 9.71 -18.71
N GLY A 224 3.01 10.42 -19.35
CA GLY A 224 2.40 10.07 -20.61
C GLY A 224 2.58 11.19 -21.64
N VAL A 225 2.47 10.84 -22.90
CA VAL A 225 2.45 11.77 -24.01
C VAL A 225 1.24 11.48 -24.86
N ILE A 226 0.43 12.48 -25.11
CA ILE A 226 -0.73 12.37 -25.99
C ILE A 226 -0.55 13.29 -27.19
N VAL A 227 -0.67 12.71 -28.38
CA VAL A 227 -0.70 13.47 -29.65
C VAL A 227 -2.15 13.59 -30.09
N HIS A 228 -2.61 14.81 -30.31
CA HIS A 228 -3.97 15.11 -30.71
C HIS A 228 -4.03 16.28 -31.71
N SER A 229 -5.23 16.62 -32.19
CA SER A 229 -5.38 17.64 -33.26
C SER A 229 -4.87 19.04 -32.91
N GLU A 230 -4.71 19.35 -31.62
CA GLU A 230 -4.26 20.66 -31.13
C GLU A 230 -2.79 20.63 -30.68
N GLY A 231 -2.07 19.50 -30.88
CA GLY A 231 -0.65 19.39 -30.59
C GLY A 231 -0.28 18.17 -29.77
N ILE A 232 0.71 18.35 -28.91
CA ILE A 232 1.24 17.32 -28.02
C ILE A 232 1.07 17.80 -26.58
N THR A 233 0.44 16.98 -25.74
CA THR A 233 0.28 17.27 -24.31
C THR A 233 0.97 16.19 -23.49
N LEU A 234 1.81 16.63 -22.56
CA LEU A 234 2.43 15.78 -21.54
C LEU A 234 1.43 15.55 -20.40
N SER A 235 1.55 14.44 -19.72
CA SER A 235 0.65 14.10 -18.62
C SER A 235 1.33 13.24 -17.56
N GLN A 236 0.65 13.07 -16.45
CA GLN A 236 0.89 11.98 -15.51
C GLN A 236 0.75 10.62 -16.23
N PRO A 237 1.20 9.50 -15.61
CA PRO A 237 1.01 8.16 -16.20
C PRO A 237 -0.44 7.92 -16.61
N LEU A 238 -0.64 7.48 -17.84
CA LEU A 238 -1.97 7.32 -18.45
C LEU A 238 -2.66 6.05 -17.96
N GLY A 239 -3.94 6.18 -17.64
CA GLY A 239 -4.84 5.06 -17.42
C GLY A 239 -5.46 4.53 -18.71
N GLU A 240 -6.36 3.57 -18.59
CA GLU A 240 -7.05 2.94 -19.72
C GLU A 240 -8.02 3.90 -20.40
N SER A 241 -8.72 4.72 -19.64
CA SER A 241 -9.66 5.75 -20.14
C SER A 241 -9.29 7.09 -19.54
N LEU A 242 -9.29 8.12 -20.34
CA LEU A 242 -8.80 9.44 -19.97
C LEU A 242 -9.57 10.57 -20.64
N ALA A 243 -9.39 11.80 -20.16
CA ALA A 243 -9.91 13.00 -20.83
C ALA A 243 -8.79 13.95 -21.24
N ILE A 244 -8.93 14.53 -22.43
CA ILE A 244 -8.17 15.70 -22.86
C ILE A 244 -9.04 16.92 -22.57
N VAL A 245 -8.55 17.81 -21.74
CA VAL A 245 -9.14 19.11 -21.44
C VAL A 245 -8.54 20.11 -22.42
N SER A 246 -9.38 20.86 -23.11
CA SER A 246 -8.98 21.97 -23.99
C SER A 246 -9.63 23.25 -23.47
N ALA A 247 -8.81 24.19 -23.01
CA ALA A 247 -9.19 25.48 -22.46
C ALA A 247 -8.20 26.56 -22.92
N PRO A 248 -8.29 27.04 -24.17
CA PRO A 248 -7.34 27.99 -24.74
C PRO A 248 -7.23 29.27 -23.88
N GLY A 249 -6.00 29.69 -23.56
CA GLY A 249 -5.74 30.84 -22.70
C GLY A 249 -5.85 30.61 -21.18
N ALA A 250 -6.36 29.47 -20.73
CA ALA A 250 -6.51 29.13 -19.33
C ALA A 250 -5.26 28.48 -18.70
N ARG A 251 -4.06 28.86 -19.16
CA ARG A 251 -2.81 28.31 -18.65
C ARG A 251 -2.73 28.39 -17.13
N GLY A 252 -2.33 27.27 -16.49
CA GLY A 252 -2.23 27.17 -15.05
C GLY A 252 -3.57 26.91 -14.34
N GLY A 253 -4.67 26.80 -15.10
CA GLY A 253 -5.96 26.40 -14.53
C GLY A 253 -5.93 24.95 -14.07
N HIS A 254 -6.30 24.70 -12.80
CA HIS A 254 -6.27 23.36 -12.20
C HIS A 254 -7.56 22.60 -12.47
N VAL A 255 -7.46 21.30 -12.68
CA VAL A 255 -8.61 20.41 -12.82
C VAL A 255 -9.05 19.90 -11.44
N VAL A 256 -10.32 20.11 -11.11
CA VAL A 256 -10.90 19.66 -9.83
C VAL A 256 -10.80 18.13 -9.71
N ASN A 257 -10.51 17.64 -8.51
CA ASN A 257 -10.35 16.21 -8.18
C ASN A 257 -9.26 15.47 -8.97
N SER A 258 -8.31 16.20 -9.55
CA SER A 258 -7.18 15.65 -10.29
C SER A 258 -5.90 16.33 -9.81
N SER A 259 -5.30 15.79 -8.72
CA SER A 259 -4.13 16.40 -8.07
C SER A 259 -2.99 16.67 -9.05
N GLY A 260 -2.53 17.91 -9.08
CA GLY A 260 -1.42 18.37 -9.93
C GLY A 260 -1.74 18.49 -11.42
N VAL A 261 -2.96 18.19 -11.85
CA VAL A 261 -3.36 18.37 -13.26
C VAL A 261 -3.71 19.83 -13.51
N GLU A 262 -2.95 20.46 -14.38
CA GLU A 262 -3.09 21.88 -14.77
C GLU A 262 -3.04 22.05 -16.27
N VAL A 263 -3.69 23.08 -16.76
CA VAL A 263 -3.69 23.47 -18.18
C VAL A 263 -2.30 23.98 -18.58
N ASP A 264 -1.73 23.38 -19.59
CA ASP A 264 -0.40 23.69 -20.12
C ASP A 264 -0.35 25.04 -20.87
N TRP A 265 0.82 25.36 -21.40
CA TRP A 265 1.05 26.60 -22.18
C TRP A 265 0.31 26.62 -23.53
N MET A 266 -0.14 25.46 -24.04
CA MET A 266 -0.94 25.36 -25.27
C MET A 266 -2.45 25.41 -24.99
N GLY A 267 -2.86 25.47 -23.72
CA GLY A 267 -4.25 25.46 -23.30
C GLY A 267 -4.84 24.05 -23.17
N ASN A 268 -4.00 23.04 -22.97
CA ASN A 268 -4.46 21.66 -22.85
C ASN A 268 -4.05 21.05 -21.50
N ALA A 269 -4.83 20.12 -21.02
CA ALA A 269 -4.49 19.27 -19.88
C ALA A 269 -4.99 17.84 -20.12
N VAL A 270 -4.46 16.89 -19.37
CA VAL A 270 -4.94 15.51 -19.42
C VAL A 270 -5.38 15.06 -18.03
N VAL A 271 -6.63 14.64 -17.92
CA VAL A 271 -7.11 13.87 -16.78
C VAL A 271 -6.75 12.40 -17.04
N PRO A 272 -5.72 11.87 -16.37
CA PRO A 272 -5.04 10.65 -16.80
C PRO A 272 -5.87 9.38 -16.56
N TYR A 273 -6.91 9.47 -15.74
CA TYR A 273 -7.76 8.33 -15.39
C TYR A 273 -9.22 8.72 -15.28
N LEU A 274 -10.07 8.02 -16.02
CA LEU A 274 -11.52 8.08 -15.87
C LEU A 274 -12.08 6.66 -15.68
N THR A 275 -13.11 6.54 -14.86
CA THR A 275 -13.80 5.25 -14.70
C THR A 275 -14.68 4.97 -15.90
N PRO A 276 -14.47 3.87 -16.66
CA PRO A 276 -15.31 3.52 -17.79
C PRO A 276 -16.77 3.34 -17.41
N TYR A 277 -17.67 3.74 -18.30
CA TYR A 277 -19.14 3.62 -18.16
C TYR A 277 -19.73 4.36 -16.94
N ARG A 278 -19.00 5.32 -16.40
CA ARG A 278 -19.48 6.20 -15.32
C ARG A 278 -19.47 7.65 -15.77
N GLU A 279 -20.51 8.38 -15.39
CA GLU A 279 -20.52 9.83 -15.52
C GLU A 279 -19.45 10.42 -14.59
N THR A 280 -18.57 11.20 -15.17
CA THR A 280 -17.52 11.94 -14.43
C THR A 280 -17.63 13.41 -14.82
N ILE A 281 -17.53 14.27 -13.81
CA ILE A 281 -17.49 15.72 -14.00
C ILE A 281 -16.03 16.12 -14.12
N VAL A 282 -15.68 16.71 -15.27
CA VAL A 282 -14.41 17.38 -15.50
C VAL A 282 -14.66 18.88 -15.28
N GLU A 283 -14.00 19.47 -14.30
CA GLU A 283 -14.22 20.85 -13.87
C GLU A 283 -12.89 21.58 -13.74
N LEU A 284 -12.85 22.82 -14.20
CA LEU A 284 -11.73 23.74 -14.00
C LEU A 284 -11.99 24.66 -12.82
N ARG A 285 -11.00 24.77 -11.93
CA ARG A 285 -11.05 25.69 -10.80
C ARG A 285 -10.93 27.14 -11.28
N SER A 286 -11.98 27.91 -11.15
CA SER A 286 -12.03 29.29 -11.58
C SER A 286 -11.09 30.23 -10.79
N ASP A 287 -10.80 29.88 -9.52
CA ASP A 287 -9.87 30.63 -8.66
C ASP A 287 -8.39 30.48 -9.03
N THR A 288 -8.06 29.49 -9.84
CA THR A 288 -6.69 29.27 -10.35
C THR A 288 -6.43 29.88 -11.71
N LEU A 289 -7.44 30.44 -12.34
CA LEU A 289 -7.32 31.08 -13.64
C LEU A 289 -6.70 32.49 -13.52
N GLY A 290 -6.04 32.93 -14.60
CA GLY A 290 -5.57 34.30 -14.70
C GLY A 290 -6.73 35.32 -14.58
N GLN A 291 -6.47 36.50 -14.02
CA GLN A 291 -7.49 37.55 -13.80
C GLN A 291 -8.19 38.00 -15.10
N ASN A 292 -7.61 37.75 -16.23
CA ASN A 292 -8.11 38.09 -17.54
C ASN A 292 -8.79 36.94 -18.28
N VAL A 293 -9.00 35.78 -17.61
CA VAL A 293 -9.61 34.60 -18.22
C VAL A 293 -10.96 34.33 -17.57
N GLU A 294 -11.99 34.29 -18.38
CA GLU A 294 -13.36 33.97 -17.98
C GLU A 294 -13.82 32.67 -18.66
N LEU A 295 -14.38 31.76 -17.89
CA LEU A 295 -15.01 30.52 -18.38
C LEU A 295 -16.51 30.74 -18.59
N GLN A 296 -17.04 30.32 -19.74
CA GLN A 296 -18.50 30.31 -19.96
C GLN A 296 -19.14 29.17 -19.16
N GLU A 297 -18.52 28.01 -19.14
CA GLU A 297 -18.92 26.85 -18.33
C GLU A 297 -17.68 26.32 -17.62
N ALA A 298 -17.77 26.13 -16.30
CA ALA A 298 -16.64 25.64 -15.50
C ALA A 298 -16.53 24.12 -15.45
N PHE A 299 -17.58 23.39 -15.83
CA PHE A 299 -17.60 21.93 -15.79
C PHE A 299 -18.21 21.28 -17.03
N GLN A 300 -17.80 20.08 -17.32
CA GLN A 300 -18.39 19.21 -18.35
C GLN A 300 -18.59 17.80 -17.83
N LYS A 301 -19.66 17.16 -18.25
CA LYS A 301 -19.97 15.77 -17.93
C LYS A 301 -19.51 14.85 -19.05
N VAL A 302 -18.73 13.84 -18.72
CA VAL A 302 -18.22 12.84 -19.65
C VAL A 302 -18.52 11.44 -19.19
N VAL A 303 -18.81 10.54 -20.13
CA VAL A 303 -19.03 9.11 -19.87
C VAL A 303 -18.12 8.34 -20.83
N PRO A 304 -16.90 7.99 -20.41
CA PRO A 304 -15.99 7.25 -21.26
C PRO A 304 -16.43 5.78 -21.40
N THR A 305 -16.23 5.19 -22.54
CA THR A 305 -16.19 3.75 -22.70
C THR A 305 -14.79 3.24 -22.34
N ARG A 306 -14.64 1.94 -22.18
CA ARG A 306 -13.32 1.33 -21.91
C ARG A 306 -12.34 1.64 -23.05
N GLY A 307 -11.15 2.12 -22.70
CA GLY A 307 -10.13 2.51 -23.68
C GLY A 307 -10.38 3.85 -24.38
N ALA A 308 -11.39 4.61 -23.97
CA ALA A 308 -11.73 5.87 -24.62
C ALA A 308 -10.83 7.02 -24.18
N VAL A 309 -10.50 7.86 -25.14
CA VAL A 309 -9.98 9.20 -24.94
C VAL A 309 -11.11 10.19 -25.24
N VAL A 310 -11.67 10.78 -24.19
CA VAL A 310 -12.76 11.76 -24.34
C VAL A 310 -12.19 13.17 -24.34
N ARG A 311 -12.85 14.09 -25.04
CA ARG A 311 -12.46 15.49 -25.07
C ARG A 311 -13.46 16.34 -24.30
N SER A 312 -12.96 17.15 -23.38
CA SER A 312 -13.69 18.19 -22.65
C SER A 312 -13.19 19.54 -23.12
N ARG A 313 -14.04 20.29 -23.83
CA ARG A 313 -13.68 21.61 -24.37
C ARG A 313 -14.35 22.70 -23.55
N PHE A 314 -13.58 23.62 -23.08
CA PHE A 314 -14.04 24.79 -22.32
C PHE A 314 -13.90 26.05 -23.18
N ASP A 315 -14.98 26.77 -23.33
CA ASP A 315 -14.96 28.05 -24.02
C ASP A 315 -14.49 29.14 -23.07
N THR A 316 -13.34 29.70 -23.39
CA THR A 316 -12.65 30.73 -22.60
C THR A 316 -12.73 32.08 -23.32
N ARG A 317 -12.88 33.15 -22.56
CA ARG A 317 -12.70 34.52 -23.02
C ARG A 317 -11.49 35.12 -22.34
N VAL A 318 -10.58 35.65 -23.12
CA VAL A 318 -9.40 36.36 -22.63
C VAL A 318 -9.61 37.82 -22.91
N GLY A 319 -9.68 38.66 -21.88
CA GLY A 319 -9.92 40.08 -21.94
C GLY A 319 -8.67 40.91 -21.71
#